data_d5ec101fe3193fbed9acb7d0ad4155b5
#
_entry.id   d5ec101fe3193fbed9acb7d0ad4155b5
#
_cell.length_a   1.000
_cell.length_b   1.000
_cell.length_c   1.000
_cell.angle_alpha   90.00
_cell.angle_beta   90.00
_cell.angle_gamma   90.00
#
_symmetry.space_group_name_H-M   'P 1'
#
loop_
_entity.id
_entity.type
_entity.pdbx_description
1 polymer ?
#
loop_
_entity_poly.entity_id
_entity_poly.type
_entity_poly.pdbx_seq_one_letter_code
_entity_poly.pdbx_strand_id
1 'polypeptide(L)'
;MADIELPNMAHVAFFRSPVAHARLASVNVSAASAVPGVLLALSGADLLKVLPPVPDHQVSVPGKWKQAVNHSIKSPRQPLLAVDKARHVGEAIALVVAQDRYAAEDAAERVAVEFAPLPAVVDPESGLGPGAPLIHEQFGTNVIGEFRVGKGDVATEFRNAPHTLGRRFKHHRYTGVPMECRGAVADYDARTDSVTIWSSTQVVHWVRREVAGMLGMPEARVRCIAPDVGGGFGVKGHVYPEDVIIAYLARRLGRPVKWI
;
A
#
# COMPACT_ATOMS: atom_id res chain seq x y z
N MET A 1 18.83 -3.52 0.78
CA MET A 1 18.40 -2.10 0.61
C MET A 1 19.21 -1.16 1.51
N ALA A 2 19.51 -1.54 2.75
CA ALA A 2 20.28 -0.69 3.69
C ALA A 2 21.63 -0.23 3.11
N ASP A 3 22.31 -1.09 2.37
CA ASP A 3 23.67 -0.86 1.83
C ASP A 3 23.75 0.02 0.58
N ILE A 4 22.58 0.42 0.01
CA ILE A 4 22.58 1.34 -1.13
C ILE A 4 22.75 2.75 -0.62
N GLU A 5 23.87 3.37 -0.98
CA GLU A 5 24.21 4.75 -0.65
C GLU A 5 24.50 5.52 -1.94
N LEU A 6 23.88 6.68 -2.08
CA LEU A 6 24.08 7.58 -3.20
C LEU A 6 24.46 8.97 -2.67
N PRO A 7 25.30 9.72 -3.40
CA PRO A 7 25.69 11.06 -2.96
C PRO A 7 24.47 11.97 -2.75
N ASN A 8 24.47 12.75 -1.68
CA ASN A 8 23.43 13.72 -1.36
C ASN A 8 22.02 13.11 -1.17
N MET A 9 21.94 11.85 -0.74
CA MET A 9 20.69 11.12 -0.56
C MET A 9 19.88 11.70 0.61
N ALA A 10 18.56 11.86 0.41
CA ALA A 10 17.62 12.20 1.46
C ALA A 10 16.93 10.94 1.99
N HIS A 11 16.39 11.03 3.21
CA HIS A 11 15.73 9.93 3.90
C HIS A 11 14.29 10.26 4.21
N VAL A 12 13.43 9.24 4.13
CA VAL A 12 11.99 9.37 4.39
C VAL A 12 11.59 8.56 5.61
N ALA A 13 10.80 9.18 6.48
CA ALA A 13 10.05 8.50 7.52
C ALA A 13 8.54 8.73 7.33
N PHE A 14 7.74 7.72 7.67
CA PHE A 14 6.28 7.79 7.58
C PHE A 14 5.67 7.83 8.97
N PHE A 15 4.76 8.78 9.20
CA PHE A 15 3.85 8.70 10.32
C PHE A 15 2.73 7.72 9.98
N ARG A 16 2.57 6.69 10.80
CA ARG A 16 1.60 5.62 10.58
C ARG A 16 0.53 5.60 11.67
N SER A 17 -0.67 5.20 11.30
CA SER A 17 -1.80 5.10 12.24
C SER A 17 -1.52 4.14 13.40
N PRO A 18 -1.62 4.58 14.65
CA PRO A 18 -1.59 3.70 15.81
C PRO A 18 -2.96 3.04 16.10
N VAL A 19 -4.02 3.47 15.38
CA VAL A 19 -5.39 3.01 15.61
C VAL A 19 -5.91 2.20 14.44
N ALA A 20 -6.81 1.26 14.72
CA ALA A 20 -7.32 0.32 13.72
C ALA A 20 -8.35 0.94 12.77
N HIS A 21 -9.18 1.88 13.25
CA HIS A 21 -10.19 2.56 12.46
C HIS A 21 -10.56 3.90 13.09
N ALA A 22 -10.35 4.99 12.36
CA ALA A 22 -10.68 6.34 12.82
C ALA A 22 -10.83 7.29 11.64
N ARG A 23 -11.65 8.33 11.80
CA ARG A 23 -11.58 9.52 10.93
C ARG A 23 -10.35 10.34 11.30
N LEU A 24 -9.71 10.93 10.32
CA LEU A 24 -8.63 11.89 10.49
C LEU A 24 -9.27 13.28 10.56
N ALA A 25 -9.55 13.77 11.78
CA ALA A 25 -10.17 15.08 11.97
C ALA A 25 -9.22 16.21 11.56
N SER A 26 -7.92 16.04 11.86
CA SER A 26 -6.86 16.92 11.38
C SER A 26 -5.54 16.16 11.23
N VAL A 27 -4.70 16.60 10.28
CA VAL A 27 -3.32 16.14 10.10
C VAL A 27 -2.44 17.39 9.94
N ASN A 28 -1.58 17.64 10.91
CA ASN A 28 -0.72 18.81 10.92
C ASN A 28 0.77 18.39 10.88
N VAL A 29 1.44 18.78 9.80
CA VAL A 29 2.86 18.50 9.56
C VAL A 29 3.77 19.72 9.83
N SER A 30 3.24 20.84 10.31
CA SER A 30 4.00 22.09 10.45
C SER A 30 5.15 21.97 11.45
N ALA A 31 4.90 21.31 12.59
CA ALA A 31 5.93 21.08 13.61
C ALA A 31 7.06 20.17 13.07
N ALA A 32 6.68 19.16 12.27
CA ALA A 32 7.64 18.28 11.60
C ALA A 32 8.49 19.06 10.58
N SER A 33 7.86 19.94 9.79
CA SER A 33 8.55 20.78 8.80
C SER A 33 9.55 21.76 9.42
N ALA A 34 9.38 22.12 10.70
CA ALA A 34 10.26 23.07 11.42
C ALA A 34 11.51 22.41 12.02
N VAL A 35 11.62 21.08 11.99
CA VAL A 35 12.80 20.36 12.51
C VAL A 35 14.00 20.63 11.62
N PRO A 36 15.16 20.98 12.18
CA PRO A 36 16.37 21.19 11.40
C PRO A 36 16.73 19.97 10.56
N GLY A 37 17.13 20.19 9.30
CA GLY A 37 17.46 19.11 8.37
C GLY A 37 16.26 18.52 7.62
N VAL A 38 15.04 18.90 7.96
CA VAL A 38 13.85 18.53 7.20
C VAL A 38 13.79 19.31 5.89
N LEU A 39 13.59 18.60 4.80
CA LEU A 39 13.48 19.14 3.44
C LEU A 39 12.03 19.32 3.03
N LEU A 40 11.15 18.43 3.50
CA LEU A 40 9.74 18.38 3.12
C LEU A 40 8.95 17.55 4.12
N ALA A 41 7.73 17.98 4.45
CA ALA A 41 6.75 17.15 5.13
C ALA A 41 5.40 17.26 4.39
N LEU A 42 4.71 16.14 4.17
CA LEU A 42 3.45 16.07 3.44
C LEU A 42 2.43 15.21 4.19
N SER A 43 1.21 15.70 4.25
CA SER A 43 0.03 14.91 4.62
C SER A 43 -0.53 14.13 3.42
N GLY A 44 -1.44 13.20 3.68
CA GLY A 44 -2.19 12.52 2.61
C GLY A 44 -2.93 13.50 1.70
N ALA A 45 -3.52 14.55 2.27
CA ALA A 45 -4.21 15.59 1.50
C ALA A 45 -3.26 16.38 0.58
N ASP A 46 -2.02 16.62 1.01
CA ASP A 46 -1.04 17.31 0.18
C ASP A 46 -0.53 16.42 -0.95
N LEU A 47 -0.30 15.16 -0.66
CA LEU A 47 0.17 14.20 -1.67
C LEU A 47 -0.90 13.93 -2.74
N LEU A 48 -2.18 13.88 -2.34
CA LEU A 48 -3.31 13.65 -3.25
C LEU A 48 -3.48 14.78 -4.29
N LYS A 49 -3.00 16.00 -4.02
CA LYS A 49 -3.02 17.12 -4.99
C LYS A 49 -2.08 16.89 -6.16
N VAL A 50 -1.09 16.04 -6.01
CA VAL A 50 0.01 15.86 -6.97
C VAL A 50 0.14 14.43 -7.51
N LEU A 51 -0.32 13.45 -6.75
CA LEU A 51 -0.37 12.06 -7.17
C LEU A 51 -1.81 11.53 -7.01
N PRO A 52 -2.38 10.92 -8.06
CA PRO A 52 -3.71 10.33 -7.97
C PRO A 52 -3.72 9.13 -7.00
N PRO A 53 -4.89 8.66 -6.56
CA PRO A 53 -5.01 7.38 -5.90
C PRO A 53 -4.50 6.25 -6.80
N VAL A 54 -4.01 5.18 -6.18
CA VAL A 54 -3.59 3.97 -6.90
C VAL A 54 -4.72 3.53 -7.83
N PRO A 55 -4.42 3.26 -9.12
CA PRO A 55 -5.40 2.77 -10.07
C PRO A 55 -6.09 1.50 -9.58
N ASP A 56 -7.33 1.34 -9.97
CA ASP A 56 -8.09 0.14 -9.67
C ASP A 56 -7.49 -1.07 -10.42
N HIS A 57 -6.76 -1.91 -9.70
CA HIS A 57 -6.24 -3.15 -10.25
C HIS A 57 -7.34 -4.20 -10.30
N GLN A 58 -8.27 -4.06 -11.24
CA GLN A 58 -9.23 -5.11 -11.50
C GLN A 58 -8.50 -6.38 -11.91
N VAL A 59 -8.77 -7.47 -11.19
CA VAL A 59 -8.30 -8.79 -11.59
C VAL A 59 -8.87 -9.09 -12.97
N SER A 60 -8.03 -8.95 -13.99
CA SER A 60 -8.42 -9.26 -15.37
C SER A 60 -8.47 -10.77 -15.53
N VAL A 61 -9.68 -11.33 -15.52
CA VAL A 61 -9.88 -12.73 -15.88
C VAL A 61 -9.76 -12.86 -17.40
N PRO A 62 -8.88 -13.72 -17.93
CA PRO A 62 -8.78 -13.97 -19.37
C PRO A 62 -10.16 -14.29 -19.97
N GLY A 63 -10.45 -13.76 -21.16
CA GLY A 63 -11.79 -13.83 -21.77
C GLY A 63 -12.40 -15.25 -21.83
N LYS A 64 -11.57 -16.27 -22.08
CA LYS A 64 -11.98 -17.68 -22.08
C LYS A 64 -12.48 -18.22 -20.73
N TRP A 65 -12.13 -17.56 -19.63
CA TRP A 65 -12.54 -17.94 -18.27
C TRP A 65 -13.71 -17.10 -17.75
N LYS A 66 -14.06 -15.98 -18.41
CA LYS A 66 -15.13 -15.07 -17.96
C LYS A 66 -16.48 -15.76 -17.79
N GLN A 67 -16.77 -16.79 -18.60
CA GLN A 67 -18.01 -17.55 -18.51
C GLN A 67 -17.98 -18.61 -17.40
N ALA A 68 -16.78 -19.10 -17.03
CA ALA A 68 -16.61 -20.16 -16.03
C ALA A 68 -16.46 -19.62 -14.60
N VAL A 69 -16.13 -18.33 -14.45
CA VAL A 69 -15.92 -17.71 -13.14
C VAL A 69 -16.89 -16.54 -13.00
N ASN A 70 -17.96 -16.76 -12.25
CA ASN A 70 -18.80 -15.66 -11.82
C ASN A 70 -18.14 -14.99 -10.61
N HIS A 71 -17.62 -13.78 -10.81
CA HIS A 71 -17.01 -13.01 -9.75
C HIS A 71 -17.47 -11.54 -9.82
N SER A 72 -17.64 -10.95 -8.66
CA SER A 72 -17.75 -9.51 -8.51
C SER A 72 -16.65 -9.04 -7.54
N ILE A 73 -15.85 -8.09 -7.97
CA ILE A 73 -14.81 -7.49 -7.12
C ILE A 73 -15.08 -5.99 -7.06
N LYS A 74 -15.19 -5.49 -5.84
CA LYS A 74 -15.24 -4.06 -5.54
C LYS A 74 -13.85 -3.63 -5.12
N SER A 75 -13.24 -2.74 -5.87
CA SER A 75 -11.91 -2.25 -5.57
C SER A 75 -11.98 -0.80 -5.09
N PRO A 76 -11.67 -0.53 -3.83
CA PRO A 76 -11.63 0.84 -3.34
C PRO A 76 -10.42 1.56 -3.93
N ARG A 77 -10.62 2.77 -4.42
CA ARG A 77 -9.50 3.64 -4.75
C ARG A 77 -8.72 3.94 -3.47
N GLN A 78 -7.45 3.58 -3.45
CA GLN A 78 -6.59 3.76 -2.29
C GLN A 78 -5.63 4.93 -2.53
N PRO A 79 -5.72 6.02 -1.76
CA PRO A 79 -4.71 7.06 -1.79
C PRO A 79 -3.38 6.50 -1.29
N LEU A 80 -2.26 7.09 -1.75
CA LEU A 80 -0.92 6.66 -1.35
C LEU A 80 -0.64 6.87 0.14
N LEU A 81 -1.27 7.87 0.74
CA LEU A 81 -1.35 8.13 2.19
C LEU A 81 -2.82 8.31 2.56
N ALA A 82 -3.22 7.90 3.75
CA ALA A 82 -4.59 8.10 4.24
C ALA A 82 -4.95 9.59 4.28
N VAL A 83 -6.16 9.93 3.83
CA VAL A 83 -6.63 11.33 3.71
C VAL A 83 -7.74 11.63 4.70
N ASP A 84 -8.80 10.83 4.66
CA ASP A 84 -10.05 11.05 5.44
C ASP A 84 -10.16 10.10 6.63
N LYS A 85 -9.55 8.90 6.51
CA LYS A 85 -9.77 7.81 7.44
C LYS A 85 -8.56 6.87 7.48
N ALA A 86 -8.16 6.49 8.69
CA ALA A 86 -7.30 5.34 8.91
C ALA A 86 -8.16 4.07 8.99
N ARG A 87 -7.83 3.04 8.22
CA ARG A 87 -8.60 1.80 8.07
C ARG A 87 -7.92 0.57 8.67
N HIS A 88 -6.65 0.71 9.05
CA HIS A 88 -5.90 -0.32 9.77
C HIS A 88 -4.72 0.29 10.53
N VAL A 89 -4.26 -0.42 11.56
CA VAL A 89 -3.00 -0.06 12.26
C VAL A 89 -1.84 -0.12 11.25
N GLY A 90 -0.97 0.89 11.29
CA GLY A 90 0.18 0.98 10.40
C GLY A 90 -0.09 1.63 9.04
N GLU A 91 -1.33 2.04 8.73
CA GLU A 91 -1.63 2.80 7.52
C GLU A 91 -0.87 4.14 7.53
N ALA A 92 -0.14 4.45 6.45
CA ALA A 92 0.63 5.68 6.37
C ALA A 92 -0.29 6.88 6.18
N ILE A 93 -0.08 7.95 7.00
CA ILE A 93 -0.93 9.15 7.04
C ILE A 93 -0.15 10.38 6.54
N ALA A 94 1.12 10.48 6.92
CA ALA A 94 2.01 11.57 6.54
C ALA A 94 3.41 11.03 6.29
N LEU A 95 4.23 11.82 5.61
CA LEU A 95 5.64 11.53 5.41
C LEU A 95 6.49 12.76 5.72
N VAL A 96 7.73 12.50 6.11
CA VAL A 96 8.77 13.52 6.28
C VAL A 96 10.01 13.10 5.50
N VAL A 97 10.61 14.04 4.81
CA VAL A 97 11.88 13.88 4.10
C VAL A 97 12.93 14.75 4.77
N ALA A 98 14.05 14.19 5.15
CA ALA A 98 15.15 14.93 5.78
C ALA A 98 16.52 14.58 5.17
N GLN A 99 17.55 15.32 5.56
CA GLN A 99 18.91 15.10 5.09
C GLN A 99 19.51 13.78 5.57
N ASP A 100 19.06 13.27 6.70
CA ASP A 100 19.46 11.99 7.25
C ASP A 100 18.27 11.25 7.87
N ARG A 101 18.48 9.98 8.19
CA ARG A 101 17.43 9.10 8.71
C ARG A 101 16.91 9.53 10.07
N TYR A 102 17.79 9.95 10.97
CA TYR A 102 17.42 10.30 12.34
C TYR A 102 16.57 11.58 12.36
N ALA A 103 16.97 12.59 11.59
CA ALA A 103 16.16 13.80 11.43
C ALA A 103 14.79 13.52 10.82
N ALA A 104 14.69 12.56 9.90
CA ALA A 104 13.40 12.16 9.32
C ALA A 104 12.51 11.46 10.35
N GLU A 105 13.05 10.54 11.15
CA GLU A 105 12.34 9.80 12.19
C GLU A 105 11.89 10.73 13.31
N ASP A 106 12.78 11.57 13.86
CA ASP A 106 12.49 12.57 14.91
C ASP A 106 11.41 13.56 14.45
N ALA A 107 11.48 13.99 13.21
CA ALA A 107 10.47 14.88 12.64
C ALA A 107 9.14 14.19 12.40
N ALA A 108 9.12 12.90 12.03
CA ALA A 108 7.88 12.15 11.89
C ALA A 108 7.12 12.04 13.22
N GLU A 109 7.81 11.97 14.36
CA GLU A 109 7.19 12.01 15.69
C GLU A 109 6.53 13.36 16.03
N ARG A 110 6.88 14.44 15.31
CA ARG A 110 6.26 15.76 15.46
C ARG A 110 5.01 15.96 14.61
N VAL A 111 4.63 14.98 13.81
CA VAL A 111 3.35 15.01 13.07
C VAL A 111 2.21 14.88 14.08
N ALA A 112 1.30 15.86 14.09
CA ALA A 112 0.14 15.84 14.96
C ALA A 112 -1.09 15.38 14.17
N VAL A 113 -1.76 14.34 14.67
CA VAL A 113 -3.00 13.80 14.06
C VAL A 113 -4.08 13.71 15.12
N GLU A 114 -5.24 14.27 14.81
CA GLU A 114 -6.44 14.14 15.63
C GLU A 114 -7.29 13.01 15.07
N PHE A 115 -7.44 11.95 15.87
CA PHE A 115 -8.22 10.78 15.51
C PHE A 115 -9.61 10.84 16.16
N ALA A 116 -10.67 10.71 15.35
CA ALA A 116 -12.02 10.42 15.82
C ALA A 116 -12.28 8.90 15.68
N PRO A 117 -12.21 8.11 16.76
CA PRO A 117 -12.29 6.66 16.70
C PRO A 117 -13.58 6.16 16.07
N LEU A 118 -13.48 5.07 15.31
CA LEU A 118 -14.59 4.35 14.71
C LEU A 118 -14.52 2.87 15.13
N PRO A 119 -15.65 2.15 15.16
CA PRO A 119 -15.63 0.72 15.40
C PRO A 119 -14.79 -0.01 14.36
N ALA A 120 -13.87 -0.86 14.83
CA ALA A 120 -13.02 -1.67 13.96
C ALA A 120 -13.69 -3.02 13.64
N VAL A 121 -13.42 -3.56 12.46
CA VAL A 121 -13.83 -4.91 12.05
C VAL A 121 -12.59 -5.78 12.01
N VAL A 122 -12.42 -6.63 13.03
CA VAL A 122 -11.26 -7.53 13.16
C VAL A 122 -11.60 -8.98 12.87
N ASP A 123 -12.87 -9.35 12.96
CA ASP A 123 -13.36 -10.67 12.62
C ASP A 123 -14.19 -10.60 11.32
N PRO A 124 -13.82 -11.35 10.27
CA PRO A 124 -14.49 -11.26 8.98
C PRO A 124 -15.95 -11.73 9.04
N GLU A 125 -16.31 -12.64 9.94
CA GLU A 125 -17.70 -13.11 10.05
C GLU A 125 -18.60 -12.05 10.68
N SER A 126 -18.14 -11.39 11.75
CA SER A 126 -18.86 -10.27 12.35
C SER A 126 -19.00 -9.09 11.37
N GLY A 127 -18.03 -8.93 10.47
CA GLY A 127 -18.07 -7.92 9.41
C GLY A 127 -19.15 -8.14 8.34
N LEU A 128 -19.74 -9.34 8.26
CA LEU A 128 -20.83 -9.67 7.35
C LEU A 128 -22.22 -9.47 7.98
N GLY A 129 -22.27 -9.30 9.30
CA GLY A 129 -23.53 -9.20 10.05
C GLY A 129 -24.33 -7.94 9.75
N PRO A 130 -25.65 -7.97 9.99
CA PRO A 130 -26.47 -6.77 9.91
C PRO A 130 -25.96 -5.68 10.86
N GLY A 131 -25.81 -4.45 10.34
CA GLY A 131 -25.33 -3.32 11.15
C GLY A 131 -23.82 -3.33 11.41
N ALA A 132 -23.04 -4.21 10.78
CA ALA A 132 -21.59 -4.20 10.87
C ALA A 132 -21.03 -2.84 10.42
N PRO A 133 -20.01 -2.30 11.11
CA PRO A 133 -19.35 -1.07 10.68
C PRO A 133 -18.77 -1.24 9.27
N LEU A 134 -19.01 -0.29 8.38
CA LEU A 134 -18.47 -0.33 7.02
C LEU A 134 -17.08 0.29 6.98
N ILE A 135 -16.10 -0.43 6.47
CA ILE A 135 -14.73 0.07 6.25
C ILE A 135 -14.69 0.97 5.01
N HIS A 136 -15.46 0.62 3.97
CA HIS A 136 -15.63 1.40 2.75
C HIS A 136 -17.11 1.66 2.51
N GLU A 137 -17.64 2.75 3.03
CA GLU A 137 -19.07 3.08 3.03
C GLU A 137 -19.66 3.15 1.63
N GLN A 138 -18.87 3.57 0.62
CA GLN A 138 -19.32 3.67 -0.77
C GLN A 138 -19.82 2.35 -1.37
N PHE A 139 -19.46 1.22 -0.77
CA PHE A 139 -19.90 -0.10 -1.25
C PHE A 139 -21.16 -0.62 -0.56
N GLY A 140 -21.57 -0.02 0.55
CA GLY A 140 -22.72 -0.48 1.35
C GLY A 140 -22.54 -1.86 1.99
N THR A 141 -21.34 -2.45 1.92
CA THR A 141 -21.02 -3.76 2.45
C THR A 141 -19.51 -3.91 2.63
N ASN A 142 -19.10 -4.79 3.56
CA ASN A 142 -17.70 -5.20 3.73
C ASN A 142 -17.30 -6.36 2.79
N VAL A 143 -18.23 -6.91 2.01
CA VAL A 143 -17.92 -7.92 0.99
C VAL A 143 -17.33 -7.23 -0.23
N ILE A 144 -16.05 -7.37 -0.44
CA ILE A 144 -15.32 -6.80 -1.57
C ILE A 144 -15.16 -7.76 -2.75
N GLY A 145 -15.36 -9.05 -2.53
CA GLY A 145 -15.28 -10.05 -3.60
C GLY A 145 -16.15 -11.27 -3.32
N GLU A 146 -16.77 -11.79 -4.38
CA GLU A 146 -17.51 -13.04 -4.38
C GLU A 146 -17.06 -13.89 -5.56
N PHE A 147 -16.75 -15.15 -5.28
CA PHE A 147 -16.36 -16.12 -6.29
C PHE A 147 -17.26 -17.35 -6.17
N ARG A 148 -17.78 -17.82 -7.32
CA ARG A 148 -18.52 -19.08 -7.41
C ARG A 148 -17.86 -19.96 -8.44
N VAL A 149 -17.36 -21.09 -8.00
CA VAL A 149 -16.75 -22.12 -8.85
C VAL A 149 -17.42 -23.44 -8.52
N GLY A 150 -17.92 -24.12 -9.53
CA GLY A 150 -18.58 -25.41 -9.37
C GLY A 150 -18.43 -26.27 -10.62
N LYS A 151 -18.51 -27.59 -10.46
CA LYS A 151 -18.55 -28.56 -11.54
C LYS A 151 -19.57 -29.67 -11.18
N GLY A 152 -20.45 -30.01 -12.12
CA GLY A 152 -21.51 -31.02 -11.92
C GLY A 152 -22.66 -30.49 -11.04
N ASP A 153 -23.53 -31.40 -10.60
CA ASP A 153 -24.65 -31.10 -9.69
C ASP A 153 -24.31 -31.47 -8.24
N VAL A 154 -23.60 -30.55 -7.57
CA VAL A 154 -23.16 -30.72 -6.20
C VAL A 154 -24.32 -30.97 -5.23
N ALA A 155 -25.47 -30.32 -5.46
CA ALA A 155 -26.64 -30.50 -4.58
C ALA A 155 -27.22 -31.93 -4.66
N THR A 156 -27.28 -32.49 -5.84
CA THR A 156 -27.71 -33.88 -6.03
C THR A 156 -26.71 -34.86 -5.44
N GLU A 157 -25.41 -34.64 -5.62
CA GLU A 157 -24.38 -35.50 -5.02
C GLU A 157 -24.44 -35.49 -3.48
N PHE A 158 -24.63 -34.33 -2.86
CA PHE A 158 -24.81 -34.24 -1.40
C PHE A 158 -26.07 -34.95 -0.91
N ARG A 159 -27.22 -34.89 -1.65
CA ARG A 159 -28.44 -35.58 -1.28
C ARG A 159 -28.31 -37.11 -1.39
N ASN A 160 -27.56 -37.60 -2.36
CA ASN A 160 -27.39 -39.02 -2.62
C ASN A 160 -26.21 -39.65 -1.85
N ALA A 161 -25.36 -38.86 -1.23
CA ALA A 161 -24.20 -39.34 -0.50
C ALA A 161 -24.64 -40.14 0.74
N PRO A 162 -24.15 -41.37 0.92
CA PRO A 162 -24.48 -42.19 2.10
C PRO A 162 -23.97 -41.59 3.41
N HIS A 163 -22.92 -40.80 3.33
CA HIS A 163 -22.32 -40.09 4.48
C HIS A 163 -21.91 -38.70 4.08
N THR A 164 -22.19 -37.70 4.94
CA THR A 164 -21.73 -36.34 4.82
C THR A 164 -20.99 -35.91 6.08
N LEU A 165 -19.95 -35.12 5.92
CA LEU A 165 -19.16 -34.56 7.03
C LEU A 165 -19.01 -33.04 6.87
N GLY A 166 -19.44 -32.29 7.87
CA GLY A 166 -19.18 -30.84 7.97
C GLY A 166 -18.05 -30.57 8.97
N ARG A 167 -17.10 -29.76 8.59
CA ARG A 167 -16.02 -29.27 9.48
C ARG A 167 -15.77 -27.81 9.22
N ARG A 168 -15.44 -27.09 10.28
CA ARG A 168 -15.00 -25.69 10.24
C ARG A 168 -13.51 -25.64 10.53
N PHE A 169 -12.76 -24.98 9.63
CA PHE A 169 -11.34 -24.73 9.78
C PHE A 169 -11.11 -23.23 9.93
N LYS A 170 -10.31 -22.82 10.92
CA LYS A 170 -9.93 -21.43 11.14
C LYS A 170 -8.42 -21.31 11.02
N HIS A 171 -7.97 -20.53 10.04
CA HIS A 171 -6.58 -20.11 9.93
C HIS A 171 -6.40 -18.76 10.62
N HIS A 172 -5.43 -18.68 11.51
CA HIS A 172 -5.06 -17.40 12.09
C HIS A 172 -4.41 -16.50 11.05
N ARG A 173 -4.61 -15.20 11.19
CA ARG A 173 -3.90 -14.23 10.37
C ARG A 173 -2.44 -14.19 10.79
N TYR A 174 -1.53 -14.36 9.83
CA TYR A 174 -0.09 -14.24 10.02
C TYR A 174 0.52 -13.65 8.76
N THR A 175 1.76 -13.16 8.86
CA THR A 175 2.52 -12.62 7.74
C THR A 175 3.86 -13.33 7.64
N GLY A 176 4.42 -13.39 6.42
CA GLY A 176 5.84 -13.68 6.24
C GLY A 176 6.65 -12.54 6.86
N VAL A 177 7.65 -12.87 7.66
CA VAL A 177 8.54 -11.89 8.29
C VAL A 177 9.94 -12.05 7.69
N PRO A 178 10.24 -11.45 6.52
CA PRO A 178 11.57 -11.48 5.94
C PRO A 178 12.59 -10.83 6.88
N MET A 179 13.81 -11.37 6.94
CA MET A 179 14.90 -10.76 7.70
C MET A 179 15.25 -9.36 7.17
N GLU A 180 15.20 -9.16 5.86
CA GLU A 180 15.26 -7.84 5.26
C GLU A 180 13.89 -7.17 5.29
N CYS A 181 13.79 -5.98 5.89
CA CYS A 181 12.59 -5.14 5.81
C CYS A 181 12.29 -4.72 4.37
N ARG A 182 11.07 -4.23 4.12
CA ARG A 182 10.78 -3.52 2.86
C ARG A 182 11.59 -2.23 2.82
N GLY A 183 11.96 -1.81 1.63
CA GLY A 183 12.65 -0.54 1.42
C GLY A 183 12.71 -0.21 -0.05
N ALA A 184 12.89 1.07 -0.33
CA ALA A 184 13.09 1.60 -1.67
C ALA A 184 14.10 2.74 -1.65
N VAL A 185 14.90 2.81 -2.73
CA VAL A 185 15.77 3.95 -3.04
C VAL A 185 15.43 4.38 -4.45
N ALA A 186 15.27 5.67 -4.70
CA ALA A 186 15.10 6.17 -6.06
C ALA A 186 16.05 7.32 -6.34
N ASP A 187 16.49 7.41 -7.58
CA ASP A 187 17.27 8.50 -8.13
C ASP A 187 16.63 8.99 -9.42
N TYR A 188 16.72 10.30 -9.67
CA TYR A 188 16.18 10.95 -10.84
C TYR A 188 17.26 11.69 -11.62
N ASP A 189 17.45 11.31 -12.88
CA ASP A 189 18.32 12.03 -13.82
C ASP A 189 17.50 13.04 -14.63
N ALA A 190 17.65 14.33 -14.30
CA ALA A 190 16.94 15.41 -14.98
C ALA A 190 17.37 15.60 -16.45
N ARG A 191 18.57 15.13 -16.84
CA ARG A 191 19.06 15.26 -18.23
C ARG A 191 18.33 14.33 -19.17
N THR A 192 17.97 13.14 -18.70
CA THR A 192 17.27 12.12 -19.47
C THR A 192 15.80 12.02 -19.11
N ASP A 193 15.33 12.78 -18.12
CA ASP A 193 14.00 12.66 -17.50
C ASP A 193 13.69 11.19 -17.16
N SER A 194 14.59 10.54 -16.43
CA SER A 194 14.46 9.12 -16.10
C SER A 194 14.60 8.87 -14.60
N VAL A 195 13.91 7.83 -14.12
CA VAL A 195 13.93 7.38 -12.73
C VAL A 195 14.55 5.99 -12.67
N THR A 196 15.53 5.82 -11.77
CA THR A 196 15.98 4.49 -11.34
C THR A 196 15.48 4.25 -9.93
N ILE A 197 14.73 3.18 -9.72
CA ILE A 197 14.27 2.74 -8.41
C ILE A 197 14.87 1.39 -8.06
N TRP A 198 15.52 1.28 -6.91
CA TRP A 198 15.87 0.03 -6.27
C TRP A 198 14.78 -0.29 -5.24
N SER A 199 14.18 -1.45 -5.34
CA SER A 199 13.09 -1.87 -4.45
C SER A 199 13.31 -3.29 -3.98
N SER A 200 13.09 -3.54 -2.69
CA SER A 200 13.04 -4.88 -2.13
C SER A 200 11.71 -5.54 -2.49
N THR A 201 11.63 -6.04 -3.73
CA THR A 201 10.38 -6.53 -4.35
C THR A 201 10.55 -7.87 -5.05
N GLN A 202 9.46 -8.63 -5.13
CA GLN A 202 9.35 -9.85 -5.95
C GLN A 202 8.82 -9.55 -7.36
N VAL A 203 8.41 -8.29 -7.65
CA VAL A 203 7.61 -7.94 -8.84
C VAL A 203 8.13 -6.67 -9.54
N VAL A 204 9.40 -6.66 -9.93
CA VAL A 204 10.10 -5.50 -10.53
C VAL A 204 9.35 -4.87 -11.71
N HIS A 205 8.71 -5.69 -12.57
CA HIS A 205 7.99 -5.18 -13.74
C HIS A 205 6.69 -4.46 -13.34
N TRP A 206 6.04 -4.90 -12.28
CA TRP A 206 4.85 -4.22 -11.76
C TRP A 206 5.23 -2.90 -11.09
N VAL A 207 6.30 -2.89 -10.29
CA VAL A 207 6.83 -1.65 -9.70
C VAL A 207 7.17 -0.65 -10.80
N ARG A 208 7.90 -1.06 -11.85
CA ARG A 208 8.24 -0.19 -12.99
C ARG A 208 7.00 0.42 -13.64
N ARG A 209 6.03 -0.43 -13.99
CA ARG A 209 4.79 -0.02 -14.65
C ARG A 209 4.00 0.96 -13.79
N GLU A 210 3.86 0.66 -12.50
CA GLU A 210 3.08 1.47 -11.58
C GLU A 210 3.73 2.83 -11.34
N VAL A 211 5.03 2.86 -11.07
CA VAL A 211 5.80 4.10 -10.94
C VAL A 211 5.68 4.95 -12.20
N ALA A 212 5.85 4.35 -13.38
CA ALA A 212 5.73 5.06 -14.66
C ALA A 212 4.32 5.66 -14.82
N GLY A 213 3.27 4.86 -14.60
CA GLY A 213 1.88 5.30 -14.71
C GLY A 213 1.53 6.42 -13.75
N MET A 214 1.91 6.29 -12.48
CA MET A 214 1.62 7.27 -11.44
C MET A 214 2.39 8.58 -11.62
N LEU A 215 3.62 8.52 -12.16
CA LEU A 215 4.42 9.71 -12.46
C LEU A 215 4.12 10.32 -13.84
N GLY A 216 3.24 9.72 -14.63
CA GLY A 216 2.95 10.15 -16.00
C GLY A 216 4.16 10.04 -16.92
N MET A 217 5.00 9.03 -16.74
CA MET A 217 6.25 8.82 -17.51
C MET A 217 6.11 7.60 -18.42
N PRO A 218 6.80 7.59 -19.57
CA PRO A 218 6.96 6.35 -20.34
C PRO A 218 7.69 5.28 -19.54
N GLU A 219 7.25 4.01 -19.61
CA GLU A 219 7.92 2.90 -18.90
C GLU A 219 9.40 2.77 -19.28
N ALA A 220 9.79 3.14 -20.50
CA ALA A 220 11.17 3.13 -20.96
C ALA A 220 12.09 4.10 -20.18
N ARG A 221 11.52 5.08 -19.50
CA ARG A 221 12.25 6.04 -18.65
C ARG A 221 12.27 5.66 -17.17
N VAL A 222 11.67 4.52 -16.82
CA VAL A 222 11.69 4.00 -15.45
C VAL A 222 12.43 2.68 -15.43
N ARG A 223 13.51 2.61 -14.66
CA ARG A 223 14.27 1.39 -14.39
C ARG A 223 14.01 0.93 -12.98
N CYS A 224 13.48 -0.28 -12.80
CA CYS A 224 13.34 -0.92 -11.49
C CYS A 224 14.37 -2.03 -11.33
N ILE A 225 15.09 -2.02 -10.22
CA ILE A 225 16.14 -2.98 -9.87
C ILE A 225 15.74 -3.61 -8.53
N ALA A 226 15.62 -4.95 -8.49
CA ALA A 226 15.64 -5.69 -7.24
C ALA A 226 17.07 -6.16 -7.01
N PRO A 227 17.79 -5.65 -6.00
CA PRO A 227 19.06 -6.24 -5.58
C PRO A 227 18.83 -7.60 -4.92
N ASP A 228 19.83 -8.16 -4.25
CA ASP A 228 19.64 -9.37 -3.44
C ASP A 228 18.54 -9.12 -2.39
N VAL A 229 17.43 -9.84 -2.51
CA VAL A 229 16.26 -9.67 -1.64
C VAL A 229 16.33 -10.67 -0.49
N GLY A 230 16.41 -10.16 0.74
CA GLY A 230 16.54 -10.94 1.97
C GLY A 230 15.21 -11.57 2.46
N GLY A 231 14.54 -12.29 1.56
CA GLY A 231 13.25 -12.94 1.78
C GLY A 231 12.07 -12.08 1.28
N GLY A 232 11.04 -12.74 0.77
CA GLY A 232 9.82 -12.10 0.26
C GLY A 232 8.55 -12.76 0.78
N PHE A 233 8.41 -14.09 0.62
CA PHE A 233 7.31 -14.92 1.14
C PHE A 233 5.91 -14.40 0.79
N GLY A 234 5.77 -13.72 -0.38
CA GLY A 234 4.55 -13.07 -0.82
C GLY A 234 4.35 -11.64 -0.28
N VAL A 235 4.96 -11.29 0.85
CA VAL A 235 4.82 -9.94 1.45
C VAL A 235 5.40 -8.85 0.54
N LYS A 236 6.43 -9.17 -0.24
CA LYS A 236 7.03 -8.26 -1.23
C LYS A 236 6.49 -8.48 -2.66
N GLY A 237 5.37 -9.21 -2.80
CA GLY A 237 4.73 -9.54 -4.08
C GLY A 237 3.70 -8.50 -4.56
N HIS A 238 3.68 -7.32 -3.98
CA HIS A 238 2.81 -6.21 -4.35
C HIS A 238 3.62 -4.96 -4.65
N VAL A 239 3.03 -4.01 -5.38
CA VAL A 239 3.53 -2.65 -5.44
C VAL A 239 2.94 -1.88 -4.28
N TYR A 240 3.79 -1.29 -3.48
CA TYR A 240 3.39 -0.54 -2.32
C TYR A 240 3.40 0.97 -2.60
N PRO A 241 2.56 1.75 -1.89
CA PRO A 241 2.58 3.21 -2.01
C PRO A 241 3.97 3.82 -1.87
N GLU A 242 4.79 3.27 -0.99
CA GLU A 242 6.13 3.74 -0.73
C GLU A 242 7.03 3.68 -1.98
N ASP A 243 6.90 2.66 -2.84
CA ASP A 243 7.68 2.57 -4.09
C ASP A 243 7.42 3.79 -5.00
N VAL A 244 6.13 4.16 -5.14
CA VAL A 244 5.72 5.31 -5.95
C VAL A 244 6.14 6.62 -5.30
N ILE A 245 5.92 6.75 -3.99
CA ILE A 245 6.25 7.96 -3.21
C ILE A 245 7.74 8.25 -3.30
N ILE A 246 8.61 7.26 -3.11
CA ILE A 246 10.06 7.45 -3.12
C ILE A 246 10.53 7.88 -4.52
N ALA A 247 9.99 7.31 -5.59
CA ALA A 247 10.27 7.71 -6.97
C ALA A 247 9.79 9.16 -7.25
N TYR A 248 8.58 9.52 -6.79
CA TYR A 248 8.06 10.88 -6.89
C TYR A 248 8.95 11.89 -6.15
N LEU A 249 9.36 11.57 -4.92
CA LEU A 249 10.18 12.46 -4.10
C LEU A 249 11.57 12.67 -4.71
N ALA A 250 12.17 11.63 -5.27
CA ALA A 250 13.45 11.76 -5.97
C ALA A 250 13.34 12.74 -7.16
N ARG A 251 12.27 12.62 -7.97
CA ARG A 251 12.00 13.55 -9.09
C ARG A 251 11.72 14.97 -8.60
N ARG A 252 10.91 15.12 -7.55
CA ARG A 252 10.54 16.44 -6.99
C ARG A 252 11.71 17.19 -6.39
N LEU A 253 12.62 16.47 -5.72
CA LEU A 253 13.75 17.07 -5.01
C LEU A 253 15.02 17.14 -5.86
N GLY A 254 15.05 16.46 -7.03
CA GLY A 254 16.22 16.40 -7.90
C GLY A 254 17.43 15.77 -7.22
N ARG A 255 17.20 14.80 -6.31
CA ARG A 255 18.23 14.09 -5.55
C ARG A 255 17.77 12.71 -5.14
N PRO A 256 18.70 11.76 -4.88
CA PRO A 256 18.32 10.44 -4.42
C PRO A 256 17.53 10.48 -3.11
N VAL A 257 16.55 9.57 -2.99
CA VAL A 257 15.69 9.45 -1.81
C VAL A 257 15.61 8.00 -1.38
N LYS A 258 15.72 7.74 -0.09
CA LYS A 258 15.71 6.40 0.52
C LYS A 258 14.66 6.30 1.62
N TRP A 259 14.04 5.14 1.68
CA TRP A 259 13.20 4.68 2.78
C TRP A 259 13.48 3.20 3.08
N ILE A 260 13.49 2.85 4.38
CA ILE A 260 13.56 1.46 4.86
C ILE A 260 12.60 1.27 6.01
#